data_8d79650175349f6440cf8a02db376556
#
_entry.id   8d79650175349f6440cf8a02db376556
#
_cell.length_a   1.000
_cell.length_b   1.000
_cell.length_c   1.000
_cell.angle_alpha   90.00
_cell.angle_beta   90.00
_cell.angle_gamma   90.00
#
_symmetry.space_group_name_H-M   'P 1'
#
loop_
_entity.id
_entity.type
_entity.pdbx_description
1 polymer ?
#
loop_
_entity_poly.entity_id
_entity_poly.type
_entity_poly.pdbx_seq_one_letter_code
_entity_poly.pdbx_strand_id
1 'polypeptide(L)'
;MLFSAALIVRNEEKFLESCLLSIRGLVDEIIVVDTGSTDRTQAIALEQGAKLHEFKWKHDFAAARNHALDLARGKWILYIDADERVHPADAARFREKLLDPSFVAHSVQLHPRLGSTAYPELRIFRNDPLIRFCGRIHENIWPGINLYRSQRGGRIGTSELVLSHEGYEGDQYHKHRRNLPLLRMALKEDPGRVFSWCHLANIYTALGKERQGMKAWKRVLNIVRKKKNPRSEDSLPFIGMIRWKLRHNQNALALINEAIRRFPANLQLHWLHGKILMDAGHFKEAIGVFEHVLSSAKSGQYDHAIAYDKRLLDVFPLSELATCYFKLQDYGKSGLYFEQALQIDSSNLEYRVKRALCSKLEISVEIQQEPSP
;
A
#
# COMPACT_ATOMS: atom_id res chain seq x y z
N MET A 1 3.78 -31.42 12.31
CA MET A 1 3.58 -30.34 11.34
C MET A 1 4.39 -29.13 11.73
N LEU A 2 5.09 -28.54 10.78
CA LEU A 2 5.88 -27.33 11.00
C LEU A 2 5.11 -26.07 10.64
N PHE A 3 4.41 -26.07 9.50
CA PHE A 3 3.88 -24.86 8.88
C PHE A 3 2.46 -25.05 8.34
N SER A 4 1.52 -24.25 8.81
CA SER A 4 0.12 -24.24 8.37
C SER A 4 -0.21 -22.93 7.66
N ALA A 5 -0.97 -22.99 6.57
CA ALA A 5 -1.65 -21.83 6.00
C ALA A 5 -3.05 -21.69 6.60
N ALA A 6 -3.46 -20.46 6.92
CA ALA A 6 -4.77 -20.13 7.46
C ALA A 6 -5.43 -19.05 6.62
N LEU A 7 -6.59 -19.34 6.06
CA LEU A 7 -7.38 -18.46 5.19
C LEU A 7 -8.79 -18.30 5.77
N ILE A 8 -9.36 -17.12 5.55
CA ILE A 8 -10.80 -16.89 5.68
C ILE A 8 -11.35 -16.50 4.31
N VAL A 9 -12.46 -17.05 3.90
CA VAL A 9 -13.02 -16.86 2.56
C VAL A 9 -14.51 -16.53 2.57
N ARG A 10 -14.96 -15.81 1.53
CA ARG A 10 -16.37 -15.64 1.21
C ARG A 10 -16.53 -15.21 -0.24
N ASN A 11 -17.10 -16.11 -1.08
CA ASN A 11 -17.33 -15.87 -2.50
C ASN A 11 -16.03 -15.50 -3.25
N GLU A 12 -15.04 -16.39 -3.15
CA GLU A 12 -13.71 -16.23 -3.71
C GLU A 12 -13.41 -17.26 -4.82
N GLU A 13 -14.44 -17.80 -5.50
CA GLU A 13 -14.29 -18.82 -6.55
C GLU A 13 -13.32 -18.42 -7.66
N LYS A 14 -13.21 -17.11 -7.93
CA LYS A 14 -12.33 -16.55 -8.95
C LYS A 14 -10.84 -16.63 -8.59
N PHE A 15 -10.52 -16.56 -7.30
CA PHE A 15 -9.14 -16.38 -6.84
C PHE A 15 -8.60 -17.55 -6.02
N LEU A 16 -9.47 -18.28 -5.32
CA LEU A 16 -9.06 -19.25 -4.30
C LEU A 16 -8.17 -20.36 -4.85
N GLU A 17 -8.49 -20.94 -6.02
CA GLU A 17 -7.72 -22.04 -6.58
C GLU A 17 -6.25 -21.66 -6.79
N SER A 18 -5.99 -20.57 -7.46
CA SER A 18 -4.62 -20.11 -7.74
C SER A 18 -3.88 -19.68 -6.47
N CYS A 19 -4.59 -19.17 -5.44
CA CYS A 19 -4.02 -18.95 -4.12
C CYS A 19 -3.53 -20.25 -3.49
N LEU A 20 -4.38 -21.26 -3.41
CA LEU A 20 -4.06 -22.57 -2.81
C LEU A 20 -2.92 -23.27 -3.57
N LEU A 21 -2.91 -23.19 -4.90
CA LEU A 21 -1.81 -23.69 -5.72
C LEU A 21 -0.48 -23.00 -5.43
N SER A 22 -0.50 -21.68 -5.18
CA SER A 22 0.74 -20.91 -4.90
C SER A 22 1.41 -21.27 -3.57
N ILE A 23 0.66 -21.84 -2.62
CA ILE A 23 1.18 -22.26 -1.32
C ILE A 23 1.39 -23.76 -1.18
N ARG A 24 0.95 -24.53 -2.22
CA ARG A 24 1.15 -25.98 -2.25
C ARG A 24 2.65 -26.31 -2.24
N GLY A 25 3.05 -27.22 -1.36
CA GLY A 25 4.47 -27.58 -1.17
C GLY A 25 5.26 -26.65 -0.25
N LEU A 26 4.76 -25.46 0.04
CA LEU A 26 5.35 -24.57 1.05
C LEU A 26 4.88 -24.94 2.46
N VAL A 27 3.61 -25.30 2.62
CA VAL A 27 2.96 -25.60 3.91
C VAL A 27 2.62 -27.07 4.07
N ASP A 28 2.48 -27.54 5.31
CA ASP A 28 2.11 -28.95 5.61
C ASP A 28 0.60 -29.14 5.68
N GLU A 29 -0.17 -28.09 5.93
CA GLU A 29 -1.64 -28.10 5.90
C GLU A 29 -2.19 -26.72 5.49
N ILE A 30 -3.40 -26.76 4.96
CA ILE A 30 -4.15 -25.57 4.58
C ILE A 30 -5.49 -25.61 5.31
N ILE A 31 -5.76 -24.59 6.13
CA ILE A 31 -7.03 -24.37 6.82
C ILE A 31 -7.79 -23.28 6.08
N VAL A 32 -8.98 -23.60 5.58
CA VAL A 32 -9.89 -22.63 4.95
C VAL A 32 -11.14 -22.51 5.82
N VAL A 33 -11.40 -21.32 6.33
CA VAL A 33 -12.61 -21.00 7.09
C VAL A 33 -13.55 -20.21 6.20
N ASP A 34 -14.66 -20.83 5.81
CA ASP A 34 -15.70 -20.21 5.02
C ASP A 34 -16.69 -19.44 5.90
N THR A 35 -16.93 -18.17 5.54
CA THR A 35 -17.81 -17.27 6.31
C THR A 35 -19.19 -17.08 5.69
N GLY A 36 -19.60 -18.03 4.83
CA GLY A 36 -20.91 -18.09 4.19
C GLY A 36 -20.84 -17.80 2.69
N SER A 37 -20.04 -18.56 1.95
CA SER A 37 -20.02 -18.53 0.49
C SER A 37 -21.27 -19.13 -0.12
N THR A 38 -21.63 -18.62 -1.28
CA THR A 38 -22.80 -19.06 -2.07
C THR A 38 -22.40 -19.45 -3.51
N ASP A 39 -21.11 -19.38 -3.84
CA ASP A 39 -20.48 -19.75 -5.09
C ASP A 39 -19.69 -21.07 -4.94
N ARG A 40 -18.78 -21.37 -5.86
CA ARG A 40 -17.97 -22.60 -5.84
C ARG A 40 -16.81 -22.58 -4.85
N THR A 41 -16.65 -21.54 -4.02
CA THR A 41 -15.52 -21.39 -3.08
C THR A 41 -15.28 -22.64 -2.24
N GLN A 42 -16.33 -23.21 -1.62
CA GLN A 42 -16.22 -24.40 -0.77
C GLN A 42 -15.76 -25.64 -1.56
N ALA A 43 -16.33 -25.83 -2.75
CA ALA A 43 -15.94 -26.95 -3.64
C ALA A 43 -14.45 -26.84 -4.02
N ILE A 44 -14.00 -25.67 -4.43
CA ILE A 44 -12.59 -25.41 -4.80
C ILE A 44 -11.66 -25.70 -3.61
N ALA A 45 -12.01 -25.26 -2.39
CA ALA A 45 -11.20 -25.54 -1.21
C ALA A 45 -11.00 -27.06 -1.01
N LEU A 46 -12.06 -27.85 -1.13
CA LEU A 46 -12.01 -29.30 -0.96
C LEU A 46 -11.25 -29.99 -2.12
N GLU A 47 -11.49 -29.58 -3.36
CA GLU A 47 -10.81 -30.09 -4.56
C GLU A 47 -9.29 -29.87 -4.48
N GLN A 48 -8.85 -28.77 -3.87
CA GLN A 48 -7.43 -28.44 -3.65
C GLN A 48 -6.85 -29.07 -2.36
N GLY A 49 -7.62 -29.91 -1.65
CA GLY A 49 -7.16 -30.66 -0.47
C GLY A 49 -7.05 -29.81 0.80
N ALA A 50 -7.69 -28.66 0.87
CA ALA A 50 -7.74 -27.85 2.07
C ALA A 50 -8.71 -28.46 3.11
N LYS A 51 -8.43 -28.24 4.38
CA LYS A 51 -9.37 -28.53 5.48
C LYS A 51 -10.37 -27.39 5.57
N LEU A 52 -11.57 -27.63 5.07
CA LEU A 52 -12.66 -26.66 5.05
C LEU A 52 -13.43 -26.69 6.38
N HIS A 53 -13.66 -25.52 6.93
CA HIS A 53 -14.47 -25.31 8.14
C HIS A 53 -15.42 -24.15 7.91
N GLU A 54 -16.62 -24.20 8.49
CA GLU A 54 -17.59 -23.14 8.43
C GLU A 54 -17.51 -22.23 9.67
N PHE A 55 -17.69 -20.94 9.46
CA PHE A 55 -17.76 -19.94 10.54
C PHE A 55 -18.93 -18.99 10.30
N LYS A 56 -19.90 -19.01 11.19
CA LYS A 56 -21.02 -18.05 11.11
C LYS A 56 -20.50 -16.62 11.25
N TRP A 57 -20.67 -15.82 10.21
CA TRP A 57 -20.19 -14.45 10.17
C TRP A 57 -20.74 -13.59 11.33
N LYS A 58 -19.83 -13.01 12.11
CA LYS A 58 -20.13 -12.19 13.31
C LYS A 58 -19.81 -10.70 13.13
N HIS A 59 -19.66 -10.23 11.88
CA HIS A 59 -19.20 -8.88 11.58
C HIS A 59 -17.85 -8.54 12.21
N ASP A 60 -16.94 -9.51 12.19
CA ASP A 60 -15.64 -9.44 12.86
C ASP A 60 -14.64 -10.34 12.11
N PHE A 61 -13.73 -9.71 11.35
CA PHE A 61 -12.69 -10.42 10.62
C PHE A 61 -11.67 -11.08 11.57
N ALA A 62 -11.30 -10.40 12.67
CA ALA A 62 -10.38 -10.98 13.65
C ALA A 62 -10.95 -12.26 14.27
N ALA A 63 -12.24 -12.30 14.57
CA ALA A 63 -12.88 -13.49 15.10
C ALA A 63 -12.81 -14.67 14.11
N ALA A 64 -13.05 -14.43 12.82
CA ALA A 64 -12.93 -15.48 11.80
C ALA A 64 -11.48 -15.95 11.63
N ARG A 65 -10.50 -15.02 11.59
CA ARG A 65 -9.07 -15.40 11.50
C ARG A 65 -8.62 -16.17 12.72
N ASN A 66 -8.99 -15.73 13.93
CA ASN A 66 -8.63 -16.44 15.16
C ASN A 66 -9.23 -17.84 15.19
N HIS A 67 -10.44 -18.04 14.68
CA HIS A 67 -11.00 -19.38 14.50
C HIS A 67 -10.14 -20.25 13.58
N ALA A 68 -9.63 -19.70 12.47
CA ALA A 68 -8.70 -20.42 11.61
C ALA A 68 -7.38 -20.78 12.33
N LEU A 69 -6.86 -19.87 13.18
CA LEU A 69 -5.67 -20.14 14.00
C LEU A 69 -5.91 -21.26 15.03
N ASP A 70 -7.09 -21.34 15.64
CA ASP A 70 -7.43 -22.38 16.62
C ASP A 70 -7.51 -23.78 15.99
N LEU A 71 -7.79 -23.85 14.69
CA LEU A 71 -7.86 -25.11 13.92
C LEU A 71 -6.49 -25.55 13.39
N ALA A 72 -5.55 -24.63 13.24
CA ALA A 72 -4.23 -24.90 12.67
C ALA A 72 -3.33 -25.66 13.66
N ARG A 73 -2.60 -26.68 13.15
CA ARG A 73 -1.75 -27.58 13.95
C ARG A 73 -0.25 -27.35 13.77
N GLY A 74 0.16 -26.57 12.78
CA GLY A 74 1.57 -26.23 12.54
C GLY A 74 2.14 -25.39 13.68
N LYS A 75 3.44 -25.49 13.91
CA LYS A 75 4.18 -24.63 14.86
C LYS A 75 4.23 -23.18 14.39
N TRP A 76 4.10 -22.98 13.09
CA TRP A 76 4.07 -21.68 12.42
C TRP A 76 2.82 -21.55 11.58
N ILE A 77 2.35 -20.31 11.46
CA ILE A 77 1.20 -19.93 10.63
C ILE A 77 1.66 -18.99 9.53
N LEU A 78 1.21 -19.24 8.29
CA LEU A 78 1.08 -18.26 7.22
C LEU A 78 -0.39 -17.86 7.16
N TYR A 79 -0.73 -16.61 7.44
CA TYR A 79 -2.06 -16.14 7.04
C TYR A 79 -1.99 -15.47 5.66
N ILE A 80 -2.95 -15.79 4.82
CA ILE A 80 -3.00 -15.31 3.45
C ILE A 80 -4.47 -15.09 3.03
N ASP A 81 -4.72 -14.13 2.17
CA ASP A 81 -6.04 -13.89 1.59
C ASP A 81 -6.21 -14.63 0.26
N ALA A 82 -7.45 -14.98 -0.10
CA ALA A 82 -7.72 -15.78 -1.31
C ALA A 82 -7.28 -15.08 -2.61
N ASP A 83 -7.24 -13.75 -2.59
CA ASP A 83 -6.79 -12.91 -3.70
C ASP A 83 -5.29 -12.56 -3.67
N GLU A 84 -4.52 -13.26 -2.83
CA GLU A 84 -3.06 -13.15 -2.75
C GLU A 84 -2.36 -14.37 -3.34
N ARG A 85 -1.13 -14.19 -3.82
CA ARG A 85 -0.26 -15.24 -4.37
C ARG A 85 1.10 -15.18 -3.71
N VAL A 86 1.58 -16.33 -3.27
CA VAL A 86 2.97 -16.49 -2.86
C VAL A 86 3.80 -16.76 -4.10
N HIS A 87 4.82 -15.93 -4.32
CA HIS A 87 5.84 -16.22 -5.31
C HIS A 87 6.98 -16.95 -4.60
N PRO A 88 7.27 -18.20 -4.99
CA PRO A 88 8.20 -19.02 -4.27
C PRO A 88 9.63 -18.51 -4.44
N ALA A 89 10.23 -18.14 -3.32
CA ALA A 89 11.63 -18.36 -3.10
C ALA A 89 11.85 -19.84 -2.75
N ASP A 90 13.09 -20.27 -2.62
CA ASP A 90 13.43 -21.63 -2.21
C ASP A 90 12.66 -22.04 -0.93
N ALA A 91 11.60 -22.85 -1.11
CA ALA A 91 10.72 -23.27 -0.03
C ALA A 91 11.47 -24.08 1.05
N ALA A 92 12.48 -24.89 0.65
CA ALA A 92 13.27 -25.68 1.54
C ALA A 92 14.11 -24.78 2.45
N ARG A 93 14.83 -23.84 1.89
CA ARG A 93 15.65 -22.87 2.63
C ARG A 93 14.79 -21.99 3.56
N PHE A 94 13.59 -21.60 3.12
CA PHE A 94 12.68 -20.84 3.97
C PHE A 94 12.22 -21.68 5.16
N ARG A 95 11.88 -22.96 4.96
CA ARG A 95 11.46 -23.87 6.04
C ARG A 95 12.55 -24.08 7.09
N GLU A 96 13.82 -24.09 6.70
CA GLU A 96 14.96 -24.15 7.65
C GLU A 96 14.97 -22.94 8.60
N LYS A 97 14.65 -21.74 8.11
CA LYS A 97 14.56 -20.53 8.96
C LYS A 97 13.47 -20.66 10.04
N LEU A 98 12.40 -21.41 9.78
CA LEU A 98 11.33 -21.67 10.76
C LEU A 98 11.78 -22.60 11.92
N LEU A 99 12.92 -23.28 11.78
CA LEU A 99 13.48 -24.12 12.86
C LEU A 99 14.20 -23.30 13.93
N ASP A 100 14.64 -22.07 13.63
CA ASP A 100 15.29 -21.19 14.60
C ASP A 100 14.30 -20.74 15.69
N PRO A 101 14.50 -21.16 16.95
CA PRO A 101 13.60 -20.84 18.05
C PRO A 101 13.63 -19.35 18.45
N SER A 102 14.64 -18.59 18.01
CA SER A 102 14.80 -17.19 18.37
C SER A 102 13.81 -16.25 17.66
N PHE A 103 13.15 -16.70 16.59
CA PHE A 103 12.15 -15.92 15.89
C PHE A 103 10.72 -16.21 16.38
N VAL A 104 9.91 -15.14 16.45
CA VAL A 104 8.47 -15.22 16.75
C VAL A 104 7.62 -14.95 15.51
N ALA A 105 8.13 -14.16 14.58
CA ALA A 105 7.44 -13.81 13.35
C ALA A 105 8.44 -13.48 12.24
N HIS A 106 7.97 -13.55 10.99
CA HIS A 106 8.70 -13.08 9.80
C HIS A 106 7.80 -12.18 8.96
N SER A 107 8.37 -11.09 8.46
CA SER A 107 7.75 -10.29 7.42
C SER A 107 8.01 -10.90 6.04
N VAL A 108 7.07 -10.67 5.13
CA VAL A 108 7.15 -10.96 3.71
C VAL A 108 7.19 -9.64 2.94
N GLN A 109 7.62 -9.67 1.67
CA GLN A 109 7.49 -8.52 0.79
C GLN A 109 6.11 -8.56 0.12
N LEU A 110 5.23 -7.64 0.49
CA LEU A 110 3.87 -7.56 -0.05
C LEU A 110 3.76 -6.49 -1.14
N HIS A 111 3.37 -6.89 -2.35
CA HIS A 111 2.92 -6.01 -3.42
C HIS A 111 1.40 -5.81 -3.32
N PRO A 112 0.89 -4.69 -2.78
CA PRO A 112 -0.53 -4.54 -2.48
C PRO A 112 -1.41 -4.34 -3.73
N ARG A 113 -0.79 -4.02 -4.86
CA ARG A 113 -1.44 -3.89 -6.17
C ARG A 113 -0.41 -3.93 -7.30
N LEU A 114 -0.86 -4.22 -8.50
CA LEU A 114 -0.01 -4.13 -9.70
C LEU A 114 0.56 -2.71 -9.85
N GLY A 115 1.85 -2.60 -10.19
CA GLY A 115 2.53 -1.31 -10.35
C GLY A 115 2.90 -0.59 -9.04
N SER A 116 2.71 -1.22 -7.86
CA SER A 116 3.21 -0.67 -6.59
C SER A 116 4.59 -1.24 -6.21
N THR A 117 5.33 -0.50 -5.37
CA THR A 117 6.47 -1.07 -4.65
C THR A 117 5.99 -2.07 -3.61
N ALA A 118 6.85 -3.03 -3.27
CA ALA A 118 6.61 -3.88 -2.12
C ALA A 118 6.87 -3.13 -0.80
N TYR A 119 6.27 -3.63 0.27
CA TYR A 119 6.61 -3.23 1.63
C TYR A 119 6.60 -4.46 2.56
N PRO A 120 7.34 -4.43 3.69
CA PRO A 120 7.37 -5.54 4.63
C PRO A 120 6.06 -5.65 5.39
N GLU A 121 5.42 -6.82 5.33
CA GLU A 121 4.18 -7.11 6.07
C GLU A 121 4.35 -8.39 6.88
N LEU A 122 3.90 -8.40 8.15
CA LEU A 122 3.92 -9.61 8.98
C LEU A 122 2.84 -10.59 8.49
N ARG A 123 3.29 -11.70 7.94
CA ARG A 123 2.39 -12.76 7.44
C ARG A 123 2.66 -14.12 8.07
N ILE A 124 3.82 -14.28 8.68
CA ILE A 124 4.27 -15.55 9.24
C ILE A 124 4.59 -15.37 10.72
N PHE A 125 4.02 -16.20 11.59
CA PHE A 125 4.21 -16.10 13.02
C PHE A 125 4.02 -17.45 13.72
N ARG A 126 4.54 -17.56 14.95
CA ARG A 126 4.36 -18.73 15.82
C ARG A 126 2.88 -18.99 16.08
N ASN A 127 2.46 -20.24 15.98
CA ASN A 127 1.14 -20.66 16.43
C ASN A 127 1.11 -20.75 17.95
N ASP A 128 0.78 -19.66 18.60
CA ASP A 128 0.73 -19.55 20.06
C ASP A 128 -0.55 -18.84 20.52
N PRO A 129 -1.18 -19.25 21.62
CA PRO A 129 -2.40 -18.63 22.14
C PRO A 129 -2.31 -17.12 22.41
N LEU A 130 -1.11 -16.60 22.69
CA LEU A 130 -0.89 -15.17 22.88
C LEU A 130 -0.95 -14.36 21.57
N ILE A 131 -0.73 -15.03 20.43
CA ILE A 131 -0.69 -14.38 19.12
C ILE A 131 -2.05 -14.49 18.47
N ARG A 132 -2.86 -13.44 18.61
CA ARG A 132 -4.23 -13.37 18.09
C ARG A 132 -4.46 -12.05 17.37
N PHE A 133 -5.30 -12.09 16.34
CA PHE A 133 -5.77 -10.91 15.64
C PHE A 133 -6.70 -10.08 16.52
N CYS A 134 -6.60 -8.76 16.41
CA CYS A 134 -7.44 -7.78 17.08
C CYS A 134 -8.05 -6.82 16.08
N GLY A 135 -9.31 -6.44 16.31
CA GLY A 135 -10.04 -5.45 15.51
C GLY A 135 -10.96 -6.07 14.46
N ARG A 136 -12.22 -5.60 14.44
CA ARG A 136 -13.29 -6.14 13.59
C ARG A 136 -13.04 -6.06 12.10
N ILE A 137 -12.32 -5.02 11.66
CA ILE A 137 -11.92 -4.79 10.28
C ILE A 137 -10.52 -4.21 10.26
N HIS A 138 -9.74 -4.53 9.23
CA HIS A 138 -8.31 -4.24 9.18
C HIS A 138 -7.61 -4.80 10.42
N GLU A 139 -7.94 -6.03 10.71
CA GLU A 139 -7.45 -6.76 11.86
C GLU A 139 -5.92 -6.78 11.90
N ASN A 140 -5.39 -6.75 13.10
CA ASN A 140 -3.97 -6.57 13.35
C ASN A 140 -3.42 -7.65 14.26
N ILE A 141 -2.35 -8.31 13.84
CA ILE A 141 -1.65 -9.36 14.62
C ILE A 141 -0.57 -8.78 15.56
N TRP A 142 -0.13 -7.54 15.34
CA TRP A 142 0.95 -6.91 16.11
C TRP A 142 0.72 -6.90 17.64
N PRO A 143 -0.51 -6.63 18.15
CA PRO A 143 -0.74 -6.68 19.60
C PRO A 143 -0.39 -8.05 20.19
N GLY A 144 -0.78 -9.13 19.52
CA GLY A 144 -0.45 -10.50 19.94
C GLY A 144 1.05 -10.79 19.86
N ILE A 145 1.71 -10.39 18.78
CA ILE A 145 3.18 -10.53 18.63
C ILE A 145 3.91 -9.78 19.74
N ASN A 146 3.52 -8.54 20.04
CA ASN A 146 4.13 -7.74 21.10
C ASN A 146 3.89 -8.34 22.49
N LEU A 147 2.70 -8.87 22.74
CA LEU A 147 2.37 -9.58 23.99
C LEU A 147 3.26 -10.82 24.16
N TYR A 148 3.39 -11.64 23.11
CA TYR A 148 4.29 -12.79 23.13
C TYR A 148 5.73 -12.36 23.45
N ARG A 149 6.25 -11.35 22.73
CA ARG A 149 7.61 -10.85 22.90
C ARG A 149 7.89 -10.31 24.31
N SER A 150 6.91 -9.64 24.90
CA SER A 150 7.05 -9.12 26.27
C SER A 150 7.14 -10.21 27.35
N GLN A 151 6.52 -11.37 27.08
CA GLN A 151 6.49 -12.48 28.03
C GLN A 151 7.56 -13.57 27.78
N ARG A 152 7.89 -13.82 26.52
CA ARG A 152 8.74 -14.95 26.09
C ARG A 152 9.96 -14.54 25.27
N GLY A 153 10.09 -13.26 24.94
CA GLY A 153 11.14 -12.76 24.06
C GLY A 153 10.88 -13.10 22.60
N GLY A 154 11.94 -13.07 21.80
CA GLY A 154 11.92 -13.42 20.39
C GLY A 154 12.10 -12.24 19.46
N ARG A 155 12.68 -12.54 18.29
CA ARG A 155 12.98 -11.56 17.22
C ARG A 155 11.95 -11.65 16.10
N ILE A 156 11.83 -10.58 15.35
CA ILE A 156 11.12 -10.55 14.08
C ILE A 156 12.16 -10.62 12.96
N GLY A 157 12.03 -11.59 12.08
CA GLY A 157 12.86 -11.78 10.92
C GLY A 157 12.21 -11.27 9.65
N THR A 158 12.97 -11.33 8.56
CA THR A 158 12.47 -11.15 7.19
C THR A 158 12.51 -12.48 6.46
N SER A 159 11.51 -12.75 5.64
CA SER A 159 11.52 -13.88 4.73
C SER A 159 11.81 -13.42 3.30
N GLU A 160 12.21 -14.36 2.46
CA GLU A 160 12.41 -14.15 1.03
C GLU A 160 11.08 -14.32 0.25
N LEU A 161 9.99 -14.63 0.95
CA LEU A 161 8.69 -14.79 0.31
C LEU A 161 8.15 -13.44 -0.13
N VAL A 162 7.64 -13.44 -1.36
CA VAL A 162 6.97 -12.29 -1.96
C VAL A 162 5.50 -12.64 -2.12
N LEU A 163 4.62 -11.76 -1.69
CA LEU A 163 3.19 -11.86 -1.91
C LEU A 163 2.75 -10.78 -2.90
N SER A 164 1.93 -11.15 -3.88
CA SER A 164 1.20 -10.21 -4.73
C SER A 164 -0.29 -10.30 -4.45
N HIS A 165 -0.97 -9.16 -4.47
CA HIS A 165 -2.41 -9.05 -4.32
C HIS A 165 -3.05 -8.80 -5.69
N GLU A 166 -3.93 -9.71 -6.14
CA GLU A 166 -4.56 -9.68 -7.47
C GLU A 166 -6.01 -9.16 -7.44
N GLY A 167 -6.65 -9.15 -6.29
CA GLY A 167 -8.07 -8.85 -6.10
C GLY A 167 -8.47 -7.37 -6.12
N TYR A 168 -7.59 -6.47 -6.56
CA TYR A 168 -7.88 -5.02 -6.54
C TYR A 168 -8.82 -4.55 -7.67
N GLU A 169 -9.02 -5.38 -8.71
CA GLU A 169 -9.92 -5.10 -9.82
C GLU A 169 -11.32 -5.63 -9.50
N GLY A 170 -12.23 -4.75 -9.11
CA GLY A 170 -13.60 -5.12 -8.81
C GLY A 170 -14.44 -3.96 -8.28
N ASP A 171 -15.74 -4.20 -8.09
CA ASP A 171 -16.67 -3.20 -7.60
C ASP A 171 -16.33 -2.71 -6.19
N GLN A 172 -15.59 -1.61 -6.13
CA GLN A 172 -15.21 -0.96 -4.89
C GLN A 172 -16.42 -0.38 -4.15
N TYR A 173 -17.52 -0.07 -4.85
CA TYR A 173 -18.71 0.51 -4.25
C TYR A 173 -19.37 -0.46 -3.25
N HIS A 174 -19.52 -1.74 -3.64
CA HIS A 174 -20.05 -2.77 -2.73
C HIS A 174 -19.11 -3.02 -1.55
N LYS A 175 -17.80 -3.08 -1.78
CA LYS A 175 -16.80 -3.17 -0.69
C LYS A 175 -16.91 -1.99 0.28
N HIS A 176 -17.07 -0.77 -0.22
CA HIS A 176 -17.24 0.43 0.61
C HIS A 176 -18.52 0.38 1.45
N ARG A 177 -19.64 -0.02 0.86
CA ARG A 177 -20.92 -0.16 1.61
C ARG A 177 -20.83 -1.22 2.70
N ARG A 178 -20.23 -2.37 2.41
CA ARG A 178 -20.02 -3.45 3.39
C ARG A 178 -19.12 -2.99 4.55
N ASN A 179 -18.03 -2.29 4.25
CA ASN A 179 -17.00 -1.95 5.23
C ASN A 179 -17.41 -0.74 6.12
N LEU A 180 -18.27 0.15 5.63
CA LEU A 180 -18.67 1.36 6.35
C LEU A 180 -19.27 1.10 7.76
N PRO A 181 -20.24 0.19 7.97
CA PRO A 181 -20.73 -0.12 9.30
C PRO A 181 -19.67 -0.74 10.21
N LEU A 182 -18.81 -1.63 9.67
CA LEU A 182 -17.73 -2.27 10.42
C LEU A 182 -16.70 -1.26 10.92
N LEU A 183 -16.31 -0.30 10.07
CA LEU A 183 -15.39 0.78 10.46
C LEU A 183 -15.99 1.65 11.57
N ARG A 184 -17.28 1.95 11.48
CA ARG A 184 -17.96 2.73 12.54
C ARG A 184 -17.98 1.99 13.87
N MET A 185 -18.20 0.66 13.85
CA MET A 185 -18.14 -0.17 15.04
C MET A 185 -16.72 -0.23 15.61
N ALA A 186 -15.73 -0.50 14.76
CA ALA A 186 -14.32 -0.54 15.15
C ALA A 186 -13.84 0.79 15.77
N LEU A 187 -14.28 1.92 15.23
CA LEU A 187 -13.93 3.25 15.76
C LEU A 187 -14.67 3.65 17.03
N LYS A 188 -15.80 2.97 17.37
CA LYS A 188 -16.42 3.08 18.70
C LYS A 188 -15.59 2.33 19.75
N GLU A 189 -15.03 1.18 19.38
CA GLU A 189 -14.19 0.34 20.25
C GLU A 189 -12.79 0.94 20.43
N ASP A 190 -12.17 1.44 19.35
CA ASP A 190 -10.85 2.09 19.34
C ASP A 190 -10.91 3.42 18.57
N PRO A 191 -11.29 4.54 19.26
CA PRO A 191 -11.35 5.87 18.65
C PRO A 191 -9.98 6.44 18.24
N GLY A 192 -8.87 5.83 18.68
CA GLY A 192 -7.49 6.25 18.41
C GLY A 192 -6.91 5.68 17.11
N ARG A 193 -7.59 4.72 16.47
CA ARG A 193 -7.03 3.95 15.35
C ARG A 193 -6.94 4.75 14.06
N VAL A 194 -5.73 5.24 13.74
CA VAL A 194 -5.43 6.10 12.58
C VAL A 194 -5.88 5.46 11.27
N PHE A 195 -5.47 4.21 11.02
CA PHE A 195 -5.77 3.49 9.79
C PHE A 195 -7.27 3.39 9.51
N SER A 196 -8.08 3.05 10.53
CA SER A 196 -9.54 2.96 10.39
C SER A 196 -10.19 4.31 10.07
N TRP A 197 -9.70 5.40 10.65
CA TRP A 197 -10.16 6.76 10.30
C TRP A 197 -9.81 7.14 8.87
N CYS A 198 -8.60 6.80 8.38
CA CYS A 198 -8.20 7.03 6.99
C CYS A 198 -9.11 6.29 6.01
N HIS A 199 -9.41 5.00 6.29
CA HIS A 199 -10.33 4.23 5.47
C HIS A 199 -11.75 4.78 5.51
N LEU A 200 -12.24 5.18 6.69
CA LEU A 200 -13.56 5.81 6.82
C LEU A 200 -13.65 7.10 6.00
N ALA A 201 -12.60 7.94 6.05
CA ALA A 201 -12.52 9.18 5.28
C ALA A 201 -12.53 8.91 3.77
N ASN A 202 -11.74 7.93 3.30
CA ASN A 202 -11.70 7.51 1.90
C ASN A 202 -13.07 6.99 1.42
N ILE A 203 -13.73 6.13 2.21
CA ILE A 203 -15.06 5.60 1.89
C ILE A 203 -16.08 6.73 1.81
N TYR A 204 -16.10 7.67 2.75
CA TYR A 204 -16.99 8.81 2.68
C TYR A 204 -16.78 9.65 1.42
N THR A 205 -15.53 9.90 1.05
CA THR A 205 -15.19 10.62 -0.17
C THR A 205 -15.64 9.86 -1.41
N ALA A 206 -15.38 8.55 -1.49
CA ALA A 206 -15.79 7.71 -2.61
C ALA A 206 -17.32 7.60 -2.76
N LEU A 207 -18.07 7.71 -1.66
CA LEU A 207 -19.54 7.73 -1.65
C LEU A 207 -20.12 9.13 -1.84
N GLY A 208 -19.34 10.15 -2.20
CA GLY A 208 -19.79 11.53 -2.38
C GLY A 208 -20.17 12.25 -1.07
N LYS A 209 -19.83 11.68 0.09
CA LYS A 209 -20.13 12.25 1.42
C LYS A 209 -19.02 13.18 1.89
N GLU A 210 -18.71 14.21 1.09
CA GLU A 210 -17.54 15.09 1.24
C GLU A 210 -17.41 15.70 2.65
N ARG A 211 -18.52 16.21 3.24
CA ARG A 211 -18.49 16.80 4.59
C ARG A 211 -18.06 15.79 5.66
N GLN A 212 -18.51 14.55 5.54
CA GLN A 212 -18.15 13.47 6.47
C GLN A 212 -16.71 13.02 6.27
N GLY A 213 -16.26 12.92 5.01
CA GLY A 213 -14.87 12.64 4.66
C GLY A 213 -13.91 13.68 5.26
N MET A 214 -14.19 14.95 5.06
CA MET A 214 -13.39 16.05 5.63
C MET A 214 -13.36 16.01 7.16
N LYS A 215 -14.50 15.75 7.83
CA LYS A 215 -14.53 15.61 9.30
C LYS A 215 -13.64 14.44 9.78
N ALA A 216 -13.68 13.31 9.08
CA ALA A 216 -12.86 12.15 9.39
C ALA A 216 -11.35 12.45 9.19
N TRP A 217 -10.96 13.10 8.08
CA TRP A 217 -9.59 13.56 7.84
C TRP A 217 -9.10 14.52 8.93
N LYS A 218 -9.89 15.52 9.32
CA LYS A 218 -9.54 16.43 10.42
C LYS A 218 -9.35 15.70 11.74
N ARG A 219 -10.24 14.73 12.04
CA ARG A 219 -10.15 13.93 13.27
C ARG A 219 -8.84 13.15 13.32
N VAL A 220 -8.50 12.42 12.26
CA VAL A 220 -7.29 11.59 12.25
C VAL A 220 -6.01 12.43 12.25
N LEU A 221 -5.97 13.57 11.56
CA LEU A 221 -4.85 14.51 11.64
C LEU A 221 -4.60 14.96 13.08
N ASN A 222 -5.66 15.30 13.83
CA ASN A 222 -5.52 15.70 15.22
C ASN A 222 -5.01 14.56 16.11
N ILE A 223 -5.34 13.31 15.80
CA ILE A 223 -4.79 12.13 16.49
C ILE A 223 -3.29 12.02 16.22
N VAL A 224 -2.89 12.08 14.94
CA VAL A 224 -1.48 11.96 14.54
C VAL A 224 -0.62 13.11 15.10
N ARG A 225 -1.13 14.33 15.08
CA ARG A 225 -0.41 15.49 15.62
C ARG A 225 -0.01 15.35 17.10
N LYS A 226 -0.80 14.59 17.87
CA LYS A 226 -0.51 14.33 19.29
C LYS A 226 0.52 13.21 19.52
N LYS A 227 0.87 12.44 18.49
CA LYS A 227 1.87 11.37 18.61
C LYS A 227 3.28 11.97 18.69
N LYS A 228 4.05 11.56 19.69
CA LYS A 228 5.48 11.96 19.84
C LYS A 228 6.35 11.27 18.78
N ASN A 229 6.10 9.98 18.53
CA ASN A 229 6.83 9.14 17.58
C ASN A 229 5.85 8.59 16.54
N PRO A 230 5.52 9.35 15.49
CA PRO A 230 4.64 8.87 14.43
C PRO A 230 5.34 7.78 13.61
N ARG A 231 4.57 6.78 13.16
CA ARG A 231 5.02 5.73 12.25
C ARG A 231 4.82 6.18 10.80
N SER A 232 5.45 5.50 9.85
CA SER A 232 5.30 5.78 8.40
C SER A 232 3.85 5.89 7.95
N GLU A 233 2.98 4.98 8.40
CA GLU A 233 1.54 4.97 8.10
C GLU A 233 0.78 6.22 8.60
N ASP A 234 1.32 6.90 9.59
CA ASP A 234 0.74 8.15 10.14
C ASP A 234 0.89 9.34 9.15
N SER A 235 1.60 9.17 8.04
CA SER A 235 1.65 10.13 6.92
C SER A 235 0.35 10.13 6.09
N LEU A 236 -0.41 9.04 6.06
CA LEU A 236 -1.62 8.89 5.26
C LEU A 236 -2.69 9.96 5.50
N PRO A 237 -2.99 10.40 6.74
CA PRO A 237 -3.93 11.49 6.99
C PRO A 237 -3.52 12.81 6.35
N PHE A 238 -2.22 13.12 6.34
CA PHE A 238 -1.70 14.32 5.67
C PHE A 238 -1.90 14.22 4.17
N ILE A 239 -1.51 13.11 3.56
CA ILE A 239 -1.69 12.85 2.12
C ILE A 239 -3.18 12.97 1.75
N GLY A 240 -4.07 12.32 2.50
CA GLY A 240 -5.50 12.36 2.26
C GLY A 240 -6.08 13.77 2.34
N MET A 241 -5.73 14.54 3.37
CA MET A 241 -6.20 15.91 3.54
C MET A 241 -5.60 16.87 2.50
N ILE A 242 -4.32 16.71 2.14
CA ILE A 242 -3.68 17.50 1.08
C ILE A 242 -4.39 17.26 -0.24
N ARG A 243 -4.61 16.00 -0.63
CA ARG A 243 -5.34 15.65 -1.85
C ARG A 243 -6.77 16.18 -1.84
N TRP A 244 -7.44 16.15 -0.70
CA TRP A 244 -8.77 16.73 -0.55
C TRP A 244 -8.74 18.25 -0.78
N LYS A 245 -7.78 18.97 -0.16
CA LYS A 245 -7.62 20.41 -0.34
C LYS A 245 -7.35 20.79 -1.80
N LEU A 246 -6.44 20.08 -2.47
CA LEU A 246 -6.10 20.31 -3.88
C LEU A 246 -7.32 20.12 -4.79
N ARG A 247 -8.11 19.06 -4.59
CA ARG A 247 -9.35 18.84 -5.35
C ARG A 247 -10.39 19.95 -5.18
N HIS A 248 -10.37 20.67 -4.07
CA HIS A 248 -11.26 21.78 -3.76
C HIS A 248 -10.61 23.15 -3.92
N ASN A 249 -9.51 23.23 -4.69
CA ASN A 249 -8.76 24.48 -4.93
C ASN A 249 -8.40 25.24 -3.65
N GLN A 250 -8.09 24.52 -2.56
CA GLN A 250 -7.69 25.11 -1.30
C GLN A 250 -6.18 25.04 -1.11
N ASN A 251 -5.61 26.09 -0.53
CA ASN A 251 -4.19 26.14 -0.21
C ASN A 251 -3.79 25.01 0.76
N ALA A 252 -2.81 24.21 0.35
CA ALA A 252 -2.28 23.08 1.11
C ALA A 252 -0.82 23.30 1.58
N LEU A 253 -0.18 24.46 1.29
CA LEU A 253 1.25 24.69 1.49
C LEU A 253 1.67 24.53 2.96
N ALA A 254 0.94 25.09 3.91
CA ALA A 254 1.27 24.93 5.32
C ALA A 254 1.17 23.48 5.80
N LEU A 255 0.19 22.73 5.28
CA LEU A 255 -0.03 21.34 5.63
C LEU A 255 1.03 20.41 5.04
N ILE A 256 1.45 20.63 3.80
CA ILE A 256 2.52 19.82 3.18
C ILE A 256 3.85 20.06 3.88
N ASN A 257 4.18 21.29 4.24
CA ASN A 257 5.39 21.62 4.99
C ASN A 257 5.41 20.98 6.39
N GLU A 258 4.25 20.94 7.08
CA GLU A 258 4.10 20.18 8.33
C GLU A 258 4.36 18.69 8.12
N ALA A 259 3.75 18.12 7.07
CA ALA A 259 3.87 16.70 6.75
C ALA A 259 5.32 16.28 6.45
N ILE A 260 6.04 17.04 5.62
CA ILE A 260 7.43 16.76 5.26
C ILE A 260 8.36 16.82 6.48
N ARG A 261 8.18 17.81 7.37
CA ARG A 261 8.97 17.85 8.61
C ARG A 261 8.77 16.63 9.50
N ARG A 262 7.56 16.03 9.50
CA ARG A 262 7.24 14.84 10.31
C ARG A 262 7.63 13.53 9.64
N PHE A 263 7.62 13.49 8.31
CA PHE A 263 7.85 12.29 7.48
C PHE A 263 8.81 12.62 6.32
N PRO A 264 10.07 13.00 6.63
CA PRO A 264 11.00 13.52 5.61
C PRO A 264 11.38 12.49 4.55
N ALA A 265 11.29 11.19 4.84
CA ALA A 265 11.61 10.12 3.89
C ALA A 265 10.41 9.70 3.01
N ASN A 266 9.23 10.34 3.15
CA ASN A 266 8.05 9.99 2.36
C ASN A 266 8.06 10.71 1.00
N LEU A 267 8.46 10.01 -0.08
CA LEU A 267 8.55 10.59 -1.43
C LEU A 267 7.22 11.11 -1.97
N GLN A 268 6.09 10.52 -1.58
CA GLN A 268 4.78 11.00 -2.04
C GLN A 268 4.47 12.41 -1.52
N LEU A 269 4.92 12.75 -0.30
CA LEU A 269 4.77 14.10 0.23
C LEU A 269 5.65 15.09 -0.54
N HIS A 270 6.88 14.74 -0.86
CA HIS A 270 7.75 15.59 -1.68
C HIS A 270 7.17 15.79 -3.07
N TRP A 271 6.70 14.74 -3.73
CA TRP A 271 6.06 14.88 -5.04
C TRP A 271 4.82 15.79 -4.99
N LEU A 272 3.94 15.63 -3.97
CA LEU A 272 2.79 16.52 -3.78
C LEU A 272 3.24 17.97 -3.53
N HIS A 273 4.35 18.20 -2.84
CA HIS A 273 4.91 19.53 -2.64
C HIS A 273 5.32 20.16 -3.98
N GLY A 274 6.05 19.41 -4.82
CA GLY A 274 6.40 19.88 -6.16
C GLY A 274 5.17 20.25 -6.99
N LYS A 275 4.09 19.44 -6.93
CA LYS A 275 2.81 19.75 -7.60
C LYS A 275 2.19 21.05 -7.08
N ILE A 276 2.18 21.29 -5.77
CA ILE A 276 1.66 22.53 -5.17
C ILE A 276 2.47 23.73 -5.64
N LEU A 277 3.79 23.62 -5.73
CA LEU A 277 4.66 24.69 -6.22
C LEU A 277 4.41 24.97 -7.71
N MET A 278 4.25 23.93 -8.53
CA MET A 278 3.89 24.08 -9.95
C MET A 278 2.57 24.81 -10.14
N ASP A 279 1.54 24.41 -9.41
CA ASP A 279 0.20 25.03 -9.47
C ASP A 279 0.23 26.50 -9.04
N ALA A 280 1.19 26.88 -8.19
CA ALA A 280 1.45 28.26 -7.76
C ALA A 280 2.37 29.04 -8.72
N GLY A 281 2.89 28.41 -9.79
CA GLY A 281 3.83 29.03 -10.74
C GLY A 281 5.29 29.09 -10.27
N HIS A 282 5.63 28.47 -9.15
CA HIS A 282 6.98 28.42 -8.59
C HIS A 282 7.82 27.29 -9.24
N PHE A 283 8.00 27.35 -10.57
CA PHE A 283 8.58 26.25 -11.34
C PHE A 283 10.04 25.95 -10.97
N LYS A 284 10.86 26.98 -10.66
CA LYS A 284 12.27 26.76 -10.25
C LYS A 284 12.38 25.99 -8.95
N GLU A 285 11.53 26.30 -7.97
CA GLU A 285 11.47 25.60 -6.68
C GLU A 285 10.94 24.15 -6.87
N ALA A 286 9.92 23.98 -7.73
CA ALA A 286 9.37 22.66 -8.05
C ALA A 286 10.41 21.74 -8.70
N ILE A 287 11.28 22.26 -9.58
CA ILE A 287 12.39 21.51 -10.18
C ILE A 287 13.27 20.89 -9.09
N GLY A 288 13.75 21.69 -8.13
CA GLY A 288 14.59 21.19 -7.04
C GLY A 288 13.92 20.08 -6.23
N VAL A 289 12.60 20.18 -6.02
CA VAL A 289 11.83 19.14 -5.32
C VAL A 289 11.74 17.85 -6.13
N PHE A 290 11.46 17.90 -7.44
CA PHE A 290 11.37 16.70 -8.27
C PHE A 290 12.74 16.05 -8.51
N GLU A 291 13.82 16.82 -8.62
CA GLU A 291 15.19 16.31 -8.64
C GLU A 291 15.54 15.56 -7.34
N HIS A 292 15.13 16.10 -6.18
CA HIS A 292 15.26 15.42 -4.90
C HIS A 292 14.48 14.08 -4.88
N VAL A 293 13.25 14.03 -5.41
CA VAL A 293 12.47 12.78 -5.48
C VAL A 293 13.21 11.74 -6.33
N LEU A 294 13.72 12.12 -7.51
CA LEU A 294 14.48 11.21 -8.39
C LEU A 294 15.78 10.72 -7.76
N SER A 295 16.55 11.60 -7.14
CA SER A 295 17.82 11.24 -6.50
C SER A 295 17.61 10.30 -5.32
N SER A 296 16.60 10.58 -4.48
CA SER A 296 16.23 9.73 -3.35
C SER A 296 15.71 8.36 -3.79
N ALA A 297 14.93 8.30 -4.87
CA ALA A 297 14.47 7.05 -5.46
C ALA A 297 15.64 6.20 -5.97
N LYS A 298 16.59 6.81 -6.71
CA LYS A 298 17.78 6.13 -7.24
C LYS A 298 18.72 5.61 -6.15
N SER A 299 18.90 6.38 -5.07
CA SER A 299 19.77 5.98 -3.95
C SER A 299 19.09 5.06 -2.93
N GLY A 300 17.77 4.79 -3.08
CA GLY A 300 17.01 4.02 -2.11
C GLY A 300 16.79 4.74 -0.78
N GLN A 301 17.01 6.06 -0.72
CA GLN A 301 16.87 6.86 0.50
C GLN A 301 15.44 7.37 0.67
N TYR A 302 14.52 6.44 0.87
CA TYR A 302 13.11 6.75 1.13
C TYR A 302 12.47 5.75 2.08
N ASP A 303 11.24 6.01 2.50
CA ASP A 303 10.52 5.17 3.46
C ASP A 303 10.01 3.88 2.78
N HIS A 304 10.67 2.75 3.04
CA HIS A 304 10.30 1.43 2.54
C HIS A 304 9.19 0.74 3.33
N ALA A 305 8.70 1.35 4.42
CA ALA A 305 7.60 0.78 5.22
C ALA A 305 6.22 1.03 4.61
N ILE A 306 6.13 1.79 3.52
CA ILE A 306 4.90 2.07 2.79
C ILE A 306 5.06 1.76 1.29
N ALA A 307 3.95 1.40 0.65
CA ALA A 307 3.94 1.17 -0.79
C ALA A 307 3.78 2.49 -1.57
N TYR A 308 4.54 2.62 -2.63
CA TYR A 308 4.43 3.70 -3.61
C TYR A 308 3.93 3.17 -4.95
N ASP A 309 3.26 4.01 -5.72
CA ASP A 309 3.15 3.81 -7.17
C ASP A 309 4.58 3.85 -7.76
N LYS A 310 5.00 2.82 -8.49
CA LYS A 310 6.36 2.75 -9.05
C LYS A 310 6.68 3.95 -9.93
N ARG A 311 5.69 4.48 -10.63
CA ARG A 311 5.85 5.67 -11.47
C ARG A 311 6.25 6.92 -10.68
N LEU A 312 6.02 6.94 -9.36
CA LEU A 312 6.50 8.02 -8.50
C LEU A 312 8.02 8.01 -8.35
N LEU A 313 8.67 6.85 -8.52
CA LEU A 313 10.10 6.70 -8.36
C LEU A 313 10.89 7.07 -9.63
N ASP A 314 10.20 7.21 -10.76
CA ASP A 314 10.84 7.40 -12.06
C ASP A 314 10.03 8.34 -12.99
N VAL A 315 9.00 7.87 -13.65
CA VAL A 315 8.36 8.55 -14.78
C VAL A 315 7.59 9.81 -14.38
N PHE A 316 6.94 9.84 -13.21
CA PHE A 316 6.19 11.01 -12.78
C PHE A 316 7.10 12.22 -12.52
N PRO A 317 8.17 12.12 -11.69
CA PRO A 317 9.07 13.26 -11.52
C PRO A 317 9.72 13.73 -12.82
N LEU A 318 10.06 12.83 -13.74
CA LEU A 318 10.61 13.19 -15.05
C LEU A 318 9.60 14.02 -15.87
N SER A 319 8.35 13.61 -15.95
CA SER A 319 7.31 14.34 -16.68
C SER A 319 6.98 15.70 -16.04
N GLU A 320 7.07 15.81 -14.70
CA GLU A 320 6.87 17.08 -14.00
C GLU A 320 8.07 18.02 -14.21
N LEU A 321 9.30 17.52 -14.18
CA LEU A 321 10.50 18.29 -14.54
C LEU A 321 10.40 18.84 -15.97
N ALA A 322 10.05 17.98 -16.91
CA ALA A 322 9.83 18.39 -18.30
C ALA A 322 8.78 19.51 -18.39
N THR A 323 7.68 19.40 -17.65
CA THR A 323 6.63 20.41 -17.62
C THR A 323 7.10 21.72 -16.99
N CYS A 324 7.90 21.67 -15.92
CA CYS A 324 8.49 22.87 -15.30
C CYS A 324 9.42 23.61 -16.27
N TYR A 325 10.33 22.90 -16.94
CA TYR A 325 11.24 23.48 -17.92
C TYR A 325 10.48 24.05 -19.12
N PHE A 326 9.42 23.38 -19.59
CA PHE A 326 8.53 23.90 -20.63
C PHE A 326 7.92 25.25 -20.24
N LYS A 327 7.43 25.38 -19.01
CA LYS A 327 6.85 26.62 -18.48
C LYS A 327 7.88 27.74 -18.32
N LEU A 328 9.13 27.39 -18.11
CA LEU A 328 10.27 28.31 -18.07
C LEU A 328 10.85 28.59 -19.47
N GLN A 329 10.25 28.06 -20.54
CA GLN A 329 10.69 28.18 -21.94
C GLN A 329 12.08 27.57 -22.23
N ASP A 330 12.61 26.71 -21.35
CA ASP A 330 13.78 25.90 -21.59
C ASP A 330 13.36 24.62 -22.32
N TYR A 331 13.09 24.75 -23.61
CA TYR A 331 12.51 23.68 -24.42
C TYR A 331 13.50 22.54 -24.63
N GLY A 332 14.81 22.80 -24.67
CA GLY A 332 15.84 21.78 -24.75
C GLY A 332 15.82 20.83 -23.56
N LYS A 333 15.88 21.37 -22.33
CA LYS A 333 15.78 20.52 -21.12
C LYS A 333 14.42 19.84 -21.01
N SER A 334 13.33 20.54 -21.36
CA SER A 334 12.00 19.95 -21.38
C SER A 334 11.95 18.72 -22.29
N GLY A 335 12.47 18.84 -23.51
CA GLY A 335 12.55 17.75 -24.47
C GLY A 335 13.36 16.55 -23.96
N LEU A 336 14.51 16.81 -23.33
CA LEU A 336 15.36 15.77 -22.73
C LEU A 336 14.62 14.97 -21.63
N TYR A 337 13.90 15.65 -20.73
CA TYR A 337 13.14 14.97 -19.68
C TYR A 337 11.92 14.19 -20.22
N PHE A 338 11.22 14.69 -21.25
CA PHE A 338 10.18 13.90 -21.92
C PHE A 338 10.76 12.69 -22.64
N GLU A 339 11.95 12.79 -23.24
CA GLU A 339 12.64 11.64 -23.84
C GLU A 339 12.96 10.57 -22.78
N GLN A 340 13.50 10.96 -21.61
CA GLN A 340 13.76 10.04 -20.51
C GLN A 340 12.48 9.37 -20.00
N ALA A 341 11.36 10.12 -19.91
CA ALA A 341 10.07 9.57 -19.54
C ALA A 341 9.56 8.55 -20.59
N LEU A 342 9.79 8.79 -21.88
CA LEU A 342 9.44 7.86 -22.96
C LEU A 342 10.29 6.59 -22.99
N GLN A 343 11.53 6.64 -22.52
CA GLN A 343 12.36 5.42 -22.35
C GLN A 343 11.74 4.45 -21.34
N ILE A 344 10.98 4.96 -20.35
CA ILE A 344 10.30 4.16 -19.33
C ILE A 344 8.89 3.77 -19.79
N ASP A 345 8.14 4.73 -20.36
CA ASP A 345 6.75 4.55 -20.85
C ASP A 345 6.68 4.91 -22.33
N SER A 346 7.19 4.03 -23.18
CA SER A 346 7.31 4.27 -24.64
C SER A 346 5.96 4.38 -25.36
N SER A 347 4.87 3.91 -24.75
CA SER A 347 3.52 3.97 -25.31
C SER A 347 2.79 5.28 -25.03
N ASN A 348 3.31 6.13 -24.16
CA ASN A 348 2.65 7.34 -23.70
C ASN A 348 2.58 8.42 -24.79
N LEU A 349 1.38 8.56 -25.36
CA LEU A 349 1.15 9.50 -26.45
C LEU A 349 1.36 10.97 -26.01
N GLU A 350 0.99 11.30 -24.79
CA GLU A 350 1.13 12.66 -24.24
C GLU A 350 2.61 13.08 -24.19
N TYR A 351 3.49 12.23 -23.68
CA TYR A 351 4.93 12.50 -23.62
C TYR A 351 5.53 12.63 -25.02
N ARG A 352 5.10 11.78 -25.95
CA ARG A 352 5.56 11.82 -27.35
C ARG A 352 5.19 13.15 -28.03
N VAL A 353 3.94 13.58 -27.87
CA VAL A 353 3.46 14.85 -28.42
C VAL A 353 4.19 16.05 -27.80
N LYS A 354 4.35 16.06 -26.48
CA LYS A 354 5.03 17.14 -25.77
C LYS A 354 6.51 17.23 -26.15
N ARG A 355 7.18 16.09 -26.29
CA ARG A 355 8.58 16.04 -26.75
C ARG A 355 8.72 16.62 -28.16
N ALA A 356 7.85 16.23 -29.10
CA ALA A 356 7.88 16.75 -30.47
C ALA A 356 7.57 18.27 -30.50
N LEU A 357 6.70 18.75 -29.63
CA LEU A 357 6.42 20.19 -29.49
C LEU A 357 7.65 20.94 -28.97
N CYS A 358 8.35 20.41 -27.99
CA CYS A 358 9.61 21.01 -27.48
C CYS A 358 10.63 21.20 -28.59
N SER A 359 10.88 20.17 -29.43
CA SER A 359 11.84 20.26 -30.54
C SER A 359 11.46 21.35 -31.56
N LYS A 360 10.17 21.52 -31.89
CA LYS A 360 9.71 22.59 -32.77
C LYS A 360 9.91 23.98 -32.19
N LEU A 361 9.63 24.14 -30.89
CA LEU A 361 9.74 25.42 -30.21
C LEU A 361 11.21 25.82 -29.98
N GLU A 362 12.10 24.86 -29.72
CA GLU A 362 13.54 25.07 -29.58
C GLU A 362 14.13 25.65 -30.88
N ILE A 363 13.86 25.02 -32.02
CA ILE A 363 14.27 25.50 -33.34
C ILE A 363 13.72 26.94 -33.61
N SER A 364 12.46 27.21 -33.23
CA SER A 364 11.86 28.52 -33.42
C SER A 364 12.54 29.63 -32.60
N VAL A 365 13.02 29.30 -31.40
CA VAL A 365 13.76 30.24 -30.53
C VAL A 365 15.15 30.49 -31.07
N GLU A 366 15.86 29.47 -31.58
CA GLU A 366 17.18 29.59 -32.20
C GLU A 366 17.13 30.51 -33.43
N ILE A 367 16.14 30.33 -34.31
CA ILE A 367 15.95 31.18 -35.51
C ILE A 367 15.71 32.65 -35.14
N GLN A 368 15.02 32.93 -34.02
CA GLN A 368 14.75 34.31 -33.59
C GLN A 368 15.95 34.99 -32.91
N GLN A 369 16.96 34.21 -32.49
CA GLN A 369 18.18 34.73 -31.85
C GLN A 369 19.34 34.90 -32.82
N GLU A 370 19.24 34.42 -34.05
CA GLU A 370 20.22 34.75 -35.10
C GLU A 370 20.12 36.24 -35.47
N PRO A 371 21.20 37.02 -35.35
CA PRO A 371 21.18 38.42 -35.77
C PRO A 371 20.88 38.47 -37.25
N SER A 372 19.90 39.28 -37.61
CA SER A 372 19.60 39.58 -39.02
C SER A 372 20.89 40.03 -39.73
N PRO A 373 21.15 39.55 -40.96
CA PRO A 373 22.37 39.84 -41.69
C PRO A 373 22.55 41.32 -42.03
#